data_2c01e39d9c6f9e49ca0222416cca1755
#
_entry.id   2c01e39d9c6f9e49ca0222416cca1755
#
_cell.length_a   1.000
_cell.length_b   1.000
_cell.length_c   1.000
_cell.angle_alpha   90.00
_cell.angle_beta   90.00
_cell.angle_gamma   90.00
#
_symmetry.space_group_name_H-M   'P 1'
#
loop_
_entity.id
_entity.type
_entity.pdbx_description
1 polymer ?
#
loop_
_entity_poly.entity_id
_entity_poly.type
_entity_poly.pdbx_seq_one_letter_code
_entity_poly.pdbx_strand_id
1 'polypeptide(L)'
;MSDFTHFNEQGRAKMVDVGEKPISQRTAVAAGRVLVNEKTFSLIRSGGMKKGDVLTVAQIAGVMGAKRTPDIIPMCHPILMDGINLELSLDEARSSVEIYATVTCDGRTGVEMEALTAVSTAALTVYDMCKAVQKDMTITDIRLVKKTGGVHGDYFREE
;
A
#
# COMPACT_ATOMS: atom_id res chain seq x y z
N MET A 1 -7.73 -8.28 29.84
CA MET A 1 -7.30 -9.36 28.91
C MET A 1 -6.66 -8.70 27.72
N SER A 2 -5.47 -9.14 27.33
CA SER A 2 -4.70 -8.43 26.31
C SER A 2 -5.35 -8.59 24.94
N ASP A 3 -5.72 -7.48 24.31
CA ASP A 3 -6.20 -7.41 22.94
C ASP A 3 -5.08 -7.70 21.90
N PHE A 4 -3.88 -8.06 22.39
CA PHE A 4 -2.71 -8.33 21.58
C PHE A 4 -2.56 -9.81 21.27
N THR A 5 -2.79 -10.19 20.03
CA THR A 5 -2.73 -11.57 19.54
C THR A 5 -1.34 -12.01 19.05
N HIS A 6 -0.39 -11.07 18.92
CA HIS A 6 0.94 -11.31 18.39
C HIS A 6 2.02 -11.58 19.47
N PHE A 7 1.63 -12.02 20.66
CA PHE A 7 2.55 -12.41 21.73
C PHE A 7 2.33 -13.86 22.14
N ASN A 8 3.42 -14.57 22.43
CA ASN A 8 3.38 -15.88 23.04
C ASN A 8 3.29 -15.79 24.56
N GLU A 9 3.22 -16.93 25.26
CA GLU A 9 3.14 -17.00 26.74
C GLU A 9 4.33 -16.35 27.46
N GLN A 10 5.48 -16.23 26.78
CA GLN A 10 6.66 -15.55 27.31
C GLN A 10 6.69 -14.04 26.96
N GLY A 11 5.62 -13.48 26.39
CA GLY A 11 5.56 -12.08 25.99
C GLY A 11 6.42 -11.73 24.77
N ARG A 12 6.83 -12.71 23.97
CA ARG A 12 7.60 -12.52 22.75
C ARG A 12 6.71 -12.49 21.52
N ALA A 13 7.11 -11.73 20.50
CA ALA A 13 6.37 -11.64 19.24
C ALA A 13 6.24 -13.01 18.57
N LYS A 14 5.04 -13.30 18.07
CA LYS A 14 4.74 -14.48 17.26
C LYS A 14 3.80 -14.13 16.11
N MET A 15 3.91 -14.85 15.01
CA MET A 15 2.91 -14.81 13.94
C MET A 15 1.65 -15.53 14.41
N VAL A 16 0.47 -14.92 14.21
CA VAL A 16 -0.83 -15.50 14.63
C VAL A 16 -1.11 -16.76 13.84
N ASP A 17 -1.55 -17.81 14.52
CA ASP A 17 -2.06 -19.01 13.84
C ASP A 17 -3.46 -18.73 13.26
N VAL A 18 -3.60 -18.94 11.98
CA VAL A 18 -4.86 -18.77 11.23
C VAL A 18 -5.40 -20.09 10.67
N GLY A 19 -4.79 -21.23 11.04
CA GLY A 19 -5.09 -22.54 10.48
C GLY A 19 -6.55 -22.98 10.60
N GLU A 20 -7.24 -22.59 11.67
CA GLU A 20 -8.64 -22.91 11.91
C GLU A 20 -9.64 -21.89 11.34
N LYS A 21 -9.16 -20.74 10.83
CA LYS A 21 -10.05 -19.73 10.26
C LYS A 21 -10.58 -20.20 8.89
N PRO A 22 -11.87 -19.96 8.60
CA PRO A 22 -12.41 -20.28 7.28
C PRO A 22 -11.75 -19.42 6.20
N ILE A 23 -11.62 -20.00 5.01
CA ILE A 23 -11.25 -19.27 3.80
C ILE A 23 -12.43 -18.38 3.41
N SER A 24 -12.18 -17.14 3.13
CA SER A 24 -13.15 -16.18 2.61
C SER A 24 -12.50 -15.22 1.62
N GLN A 25 -13.31 -14.67 0.73
CA GLN A 25 -12.84 -13.61 -0.15
C GLN A 25 -12.51 -12.36 0.66
N ARG A 26 -11.31 -11.83 0.44
CA ARG A 26 -10.79 -10.68 1.15
C ARG A 26 -10.42 -9.57 0.17
N THR A 27 -10.80 -8.37 0.52
CA THR A 27 -10.40 -7.17 -0.24
C THR A 27 -9.86 -6.13 0.74
N ALA A 28 -8.76 -5.50 0.39
CA ALA A 28 -8.28 -4.30 1.08
C ALA A 28 -7.99 -3.20 0.06
N VAL A 29 -8.32 -1.98 0.43
CA VAL A 29 -7.98 -0.76 -0.31
C VAL A 29 -7.17 0.13 0.61
N ALA A 30 -5.99 0.52 0.16
CA ALA A 30 -5.15 1.52 0.81
C ALA A 30 -4.98 2.73 -0.10
N ALA A 31 -4.68 3.88 0.49
CA ALA A 31 -4.38 5.11 -0.23
C ALA A 31 -3.19 5.82 0.39
N GLY A 32 -2.59 6.72 -0.38
CA GLY A 32 -1.54 7.61 0.04
C GLY A 32 -1.27 8.66 -1.01
N ARG A 33 -0.39 9.61 -0.73
CA ARG A 33 -0.01 10.64 -1.69
C ARG A 33 1.42 11.11 -1.53
N VAL A 34 1.93 11.69 -2.60
CA VAL A 34 3.23 12.40 -2.61
C VAL A 34 2.97 13.85 -2.98
N LEU A 35 3.24 14.76 -2.05
CA LEU A 35 3.16 16.20 -2.29
C LEU A 35 4.40 16.63 -3.06
N VAL A 36 4.20 17.36 -4.15
CA VAL A 36 5.24 17.83 -5.04
C VAL A 36 5.08 19.33 -5.32
N ASN A 37 6.13 20.01 -5.73
CA ASN A 37 6.02 21.38 -6.19
C ASN A 37 5.48 21.46 -7.63
N GLU A 38 5.10 22.66 -8.06
CA GLU A 38 4.52 22.90 -9.38
C GLU A 38 5.44 22.45 -10.54
N LYS A 39 6.74 22.66 -10.40
CA LYS A 39 7.72 22.23 -11.42
C LYS A 39 7.74 20.71 -11.57
N THR A 40 7.81 19.97 -10.48
CA THR A 40 7.80 18.51 -10.45
C THR A 40 6.47 17.98 -10.98
N PHE A 41 5.36 18.57 -10.54
CA PHE A 41 4.02 18.23 -11.02
C PHE A 41 3.90 18.36 -12.55
N SER A 42 4.33 19.49 -13.10
CA SER A 42 4.30 19.76 -14.55
C SER A 42 5.18 18.78 -15.32
N LEU A 43 6.35 18.41 -14.80
CA LEU A 43 7.24 17.43 -15.43
C LEU A 43 6.65 16.02 -15.42
N ILE A 44 5.99 15.61 -14.33
CA ILE A 44 5.29 14.32 -14.29
C ILE A 44 4.16 14.31 -15.33
N ARG A 45 3.33 15.36 -15.32
CA ARG A 45 2.18 15.49 -16.23
C ARG A 45 2.57 15.48 -17.71
N SER A 46 3.67 16.11 -18.06
CA SER A 46 4.15 16.20 -19.45
C SER A 46 5.01 15.01 -19.90
N GLY A 47 5.33 14.06 -19.01
CA GLY A 47 6.29 12.99 -19.31
C GLY A 47 7.73 13.47 -19.44
N GLY A 48 8.06 14.66 -18.91
CA GLY A 48 9.37 15.29 -19.04
C GLY A 48 10.44 14.82 -18.06
N MET A 49 10.16 13.80 -17.25
CA MET A 49 11.14 13.24 -16.31
C MET A 49 12.20 12.42 -17.03
N LYS A 50 13.48 12.68 -16.73
CA LYS A 50 14.61 11.96 -17.37
C LYS A 50 14.61 10.45 -17.12
N LYS A 51 14.04 10.01 -16.01
CA LYS A 51 13.92 8.58 -15.64
C LYS A 51 12.73 7.87 -16.30
N GLY A 52 11.92 8.56 -17.09
CA GLY A 52 10.78 8.00 -17.80
C GLY A 52 9.42 8.28 -17.14
N ASP A 53 8.43 7.45 -17.43
CA ASP A 53 7.06 7.58 -16.96
C ASP A 53 6.96 7.22 -15.46
N VAL A 54 6.84 8.26 -14.64
CA VAL A 54 6.80 8.15 -13.17
C VAL A 54 5.61 7.31 -12.70
N LEU A 55 4.41 7.58 -13.24
CA LEU A 55 3.20 6.91 -12.77
C LEU A 55 3.21 5.42 -13.12
N THR A 56 3.59 5.07 -14.34
CA THR A 56 3.67 3.68 -14.78
C THR A 56 4.73 2.89 -14.00
N VAL A 57 5.92 3.46 -13.78
CA VAL A 57 6.97 2.78 -13.01
C VAL A 57 6.56 2.61 -11.55
N ALA A 58 5.94 3.62 -10.95
CA ALA A 58 5.43 3.54 -9.57
C ALA A 58 4.30 2.51 -9.44
N GLN A 59 3.42 2.39 -10.42
CA GLN A 59 2.38 1.36 -10.46
C GLN A 59 2.98 -0.05 -10.42
N ILE A 60 3.95 -0.32 -11.28
CA ILE A 60 4.64 -1.62 -11.33
C ILE A 60 5.36 -1.90 -10.00
N ALA A 61 6.05 -0.88 -9.46
CA ALA A 61 6.75 -1.01 -8.18
C ALA A 61 5.79 -1.33 -7.02
N GLY A 62 4.59 -0.73 -7.01
CA GLY A 62 3.56 -1.03 -6.03
C GLY A 62 3.07 -2.48 -6.10
N VAL A 63 2.88 -3.03 -7.29
CA VAL A 63 2.56 -4.46 -7.48
C VAL A 63 3.68 -5.34 -6.91
N MET A 64 4.93 -5.00 -7.19
CA MET A 64 6.09 -5.71 -6.65
C MET A 64 6.16 -5.60 -5.12
N GLY A 65 5.86 -4.42 -4.57
CA GLY A 65 5.82 -4.19 -3.12
C GLY A 65 4.80 -5.08 -2.42
N ALA A 66 3.58 -5.16 -2.94
CA ALA A 66 2.56 -6.07 -2.42
C ALA A 66 3.05 -7.52 -2.34
N LYS A 67 3.71 -8.00 -3.41
CA LYS A 67 4.26 -9.36 -3.48
C LYS A 67 5.42 -9.62 -2.51
N ARG A 68 6.05 -8.58 -1.98
CA ARG A 68 7.19 -8.64 -1.05
C ARG A 68 6.82 -8.33 0.39
N THR A 69 5.55 -8.15 0.70
CA THR A 69 5.09 -7.79 2.04
C THR A 69 5.63 -8.71 3.13
N PRO A 70 5.57 -10.05 3.03
CA PRO A 70 6.06 -10.94 4.09
C PRO A 70 7.58 -10.90 4.25
N ASP A 71 8.33 -10.47 3.23
CA ASP A 71 9.78 -10.30 3.31
C ASP A 71 10.18 -9.04 4.08
N ILE A 72 9.27 -8.07 4.22
CA ILE A 72 9.51 -6.76 4.84
C ILE A 72 8.85 -6.67 6.22
N ILE A 73 7.65 -7.20 6.37
CA ILE A 73 6.86 -7.13 7.61
C ILE A 73 6.92 -8.48 8.32
N PRO A 74 7.64 -8.60 9.44
CA PRO A 74 8.05 -9.89 10.01
C PRO A 74 6.89 -10.82 10.40
N MET A 75 5.78 -10.25 10.91
CA MET A 75 4.65 -11.04 11.43
C MET A 75 3.53 -11.23 10.40
N CYS A 76 3.74 -10.83 9.14
CA CYS A 76 2.78 -11.08 8.07
C CYS A 76 2.90 -12.51 7.53
N HIS A 77 1.74 -13.11 7.26
CA HIS A 77 1.68 -14.39 6.56
C HIS A 77 2.04 -14.19 5.08
N PRO A 78 2.73 -15.15 4.45
CA PRO A 78 2.82 -15.17 2.98
C PRO A 78 1.45 -15.51 2.40
N ILE A 79 0.87 -14.56 1.67
CA ILE A 79 -0.48 -14.68 1.11
C ILE A 79 -0.37 -14.84 -0.40
N LEU A 80 -1.11 -15.81 -0.95
CA LEU A 80 -1.32 -15.92 -2.38
C LEU A 80 -2.44 -14.93 -2.77
N MET A 81 -2.06 -13.86 -3.44
CA MET A 81 -2.99 -12.81 -3.88
C MET A 81 -3.60 -13.16 -5.24
N ASP A 82 -4.91 -12.96 -5.38
CA ASP A 82 -5.63 -13.19 -6.65
C ASP A 82 -5.59 -11.94 -7.54
N GLY A 83 -5.56 -10.75 -6.94
CA GLY A 83 -5.52 -9.49 -7.67
C GLY A 83 -4.77 -8.39 -6.93
N ILE A 84 -4.01 -7.60 -7.67
CA ILE A 84 -3.36 -6.37 -7.21
C ILE A 84 -3.59 -5.32 -8.28
N ASN A 85 -4.31 -4.26 -7.93
CA ASN A 85 -4.53 -3.11 -8.81
C ASN A 85 -4.05 -1.84 -8.14
N LEU A 86 -3.23 -1.06 -8.83
CA LEU A 86 -2.87 0.29 -8.41
C LEU A 86 -3.40 1.31 -9.40
N GLU A 87 -3.91 2.39 -8.86
CA GLU A 87 -4.34 3.56 -9.60
C GLU A 87 -3.54 4.76 -9.09
N LEU A 88 -2.84 5.41 -10.01
CA LEU A 88 -2.10 6.64 -9.73
C LEU A 88 -2.66 7.77 -10.59
N SER A 89 -2.90 8.92 -9.97
CA SER A 89 -3.41 10.11 -10.65
C SER A 89 -2.75 11.37 -10.12
N LEU A 90 -2.88 12.45 -10.88
CA LEU A 90 -2.40 13.77 -10.48
C LEU A 90 -3.57 14.60 -9.96
N ASP A 91 -3.42 15.15 -8.75
CA ASP A 91 -4.36 16.12 -8.17
C ASP A 91 -3.73 17.53 -8.26
N GLU A 92 -4.26 18.35 -9.15
CA GLU A 92 -3.76 19.71 -9.39
C GLU A 92 -4.07 20.64 -8.19
N ALA A 93 -5.21 20.46 -7.56
CA ALA A 93 -5.61 21.30 -6.42
C ALA A 93 -4.69 21.11 -5.21
N ARG A 94 -4.17 19.90 -5.01
CA ARG A 94 -3.25 19.55 -3.92
C ARG A 94 -1.79 19.58 -4.34
N SER A 95 -1.51 19.68 -5.63
CA SER A 95 -0.17 19.48 -6.19
C SER A 95 0.43 18.16 -5.72
N SER A 96 -0.26 17.07 -6.00
CA SER A 96 0.12 15.74 -5.51
C SER A 96 -0.05 14.63 -6.54
N VAL A 97 0.69 13.55 -6.32
CA VAL A 97 0.42 12.24 -6.91
C VAL A 97 -0.42 11.46 -5.91
N GLU A 98 -1.65 11.15 -6.27
CA GLU A 98 -2.57 10.32 -5.49
C GLU A 98 -2.35 8.85 -5.87
N ILE A 99 -2.36 7.98 -4.88
CA ILE A 99 -2.08 6.55 -5.04
C ILE A 99 -3.16 5.76 -4.32
N TYR A 100 -3.79 4.82 -5.02
CA TYR A 100 -4.72 3.84 -4.47
C TYR A 100 -4.26 2.44 -4.84
N ALA A 101 -4.34 1.51 -3.90
CA ALA A 101 -4.05 0.11 -4.13
C ALA A 101 -5.21 -0.75 -3.64
N THR A 102 -5.73 -1.60 -4.52
CA THR A 102 -6.72 -2.63 -4.20
C THR A 102 -6.07 -3.99 -4.32
N VAL A 103 -6.14 -4.78 -3.25
CA VAL A 103 -5.63 -6.14 -3.20
C VAL A 103 -6.74 -7.10 -2.82
N THR A 104 -6.80 -8.25 -3.50
CA THR A 104 -7.81 -9.30 -3.26
C THR A 104 -7.14 -10.66 -3.08
N CYS A 105 -7.72 -11.50 -2.25
CA CYS A 105 -7.36 -12.92 -2.15
C CYS A 105 -8.53 -13.74 -1.60
N ASP A 106 -8.50 -15.04 -1.87
CA ASP A 106 -9.22 -16.03 -1.10
C ASP A 106 -8.29 -16.59 -0.01
N GLY A 107 -8.57 -16.26 1.24
CA GLY A 107 -7.62 -16.56 2.30
C GLY A 107 -8.17 -16.54 3.71
N ARG A 108 -7.32 -16.93 4.67
CA ARG A 108 -7.63 -17.02 6.11
C ARG A 108 -7.28 -15.76 6.88
N THR A 109 -6.52 -14.86 6.26
CA THR A 109 -6.14 -13.56 6.80
C THR A 109 -6.35 -12.45 5.79
N GLY A 110 -6.42 -11.21 6.24
CA GLY A 110 -6.65 -10.07 5.36
C GLY A 110 -5.40 -9.64 4.59
N VAL A 111 -5.59 -8.79 3.60
CA VAL A 111 -4.55 -8.28 2.69
C VAL A 111 -4.29 -6.78 2.90
N GLU A 112 -4.55 -6.28 4.10
CA GLU A 112 -4.37 -4.87 4.44
C GLU A 112 -2.90 -4.46 4.33
N MET A 113 -1.98 -5.30 4.79
CA MET A 113 -0.55 -5.00 4.75
C MET A 113 -0.01 -5.02 3.33
N GLU A 114 -0.51 -5.91 2.48
CA GLU A 114 -0.17 -5.96 1.06
C GLU A 114 -0.60 -4.68 0.34
N ALA A 115 -1.82 -4.19 0.63
CA ALA A 115 -2.31 -2.93 0.06
C ALA A 115 -1.51 -1.71 0.56
N LEU A 116 -1.22 -1.63 1.86
CA LEU A 116 -0.42 -0.56 2.46
C LEU A 116 1.03 -0.57 1.95
N THR A 117 1.63 -1.75 1.80
CA THR A 117 3.00 -1.90 1.26
C THR A 117 3.04 -1.51 -0.22
N ALA A 118 2.00 -1.84 -0.99
CA ALA A 118 1.86 -1.43 -2.39
C ALA A 118 1.88 0.10 -2.52
N VAL A 119 1.05 0.79 -1.74
CA VAL A 119 1.00 2.27 -1.74
C VAL A 119 2.34 2.86 -1.31
N SER A 120 2.94 2.33 -0.26
CA SER A 120 4.22 2.81 0.26
C SER A 120 5.36 2.67 -0.76
N THR A 121 5.43 1.53 -1.43
CA THR A 121 6.45 1.26 -2.46
C THR A 121 6.24 2.13 -3.69
N ALA A 122 5.00 2.34 -4.12
CA ALA A 122 4.67 3.26 -5.20
C ALA A 122 5.08 4.70 -4.86
N ALA A 123 4.78 5.17 -3.64
CA ALA A 123 5.16 6.51 -3.18
C ALA A 123 6.69 6.71 -3.12
N LEU A 124 7.42 5.72 -2.61
CA LEU A 124 8.88 5.72 -2.61
C LEU A 124 9.45 5.77 -4.03
N THR A 125 8.81 5.10 -4.98
CA THR A 125 9.22 5.08 -6.38
C THR A 125 8.98 6.44 -7.04
N VAL A 126 7.85 7.10 -6.77
CA VAL A 126 7.63 8.49 -7.20
C VAL A 126 8.74 9.38 -6.67
N TYR A 127 9.07 9.27 -5.39
CA TYR A 127 10.17 10.04 -4.79
C TYR A 127 11.50 9.76 -5.49
N ASP A 128 11.89 8.51 -5.67
CA ASP A 128 13.16 8.16 -6.31
C ASP A 128 13.27 8.70 -7.74
N MET A 129 12.18 8.61 -8.49
CA MET A 129 12.17 9.09 -9.88
C MET A 129 12.23 10.62 -10.00
N CYS A 130 11.73 11.34 -8.99
CA CYS A 130 11.64 12.80 -9.00
C CYS A 130 12.74 13.50 -8.19
N LYS A 131 13.49 12.81 -7.33
CA LYS A 131 14.45 13.39 -6.38
C LYS A 131 15.58 14.23 -7.01
N ALA A 132 15.89 14.01 -8.29
CA ALA A 132 16.85 14.84 -9.02
C ALA A 132 16.34 16.27 -9.27
N VAL A 133 15.01 16.47 -9.30
CA VAL A 133 14.33 17.74 -9.52
C VAL A 133 13.93 18.38 -8.21
N GLN A 134 13.41 17.59 -7.27
CA GLN A 134 12.91 18.05 -5.99
C GLN A 134 13.27 17.04 -4.88
N LYS A 135 13.84 17.50 -3.75
CA LYS A 135 14.20 16.62 -2.63
C LYS A 135 13.24 16.70 -1.44
N ASP A 136 12.54 17.80 -1.29
CA ASP A 136 11.62 18.09 -0.19
C ASP A 136 10.19 17.63 -0.42
N MET A 137 9.99 16.67 -1.33
CA MET A 137 8.70 15.99 -1.51
C MET A 137 8.28 15.31 -0.20
N THR A 138 7.00 15.34 0.10
CA THR A 138 6.44 14.68 1.28
C THR A 138 5.58 13.50 0.89
N ILE A 139 5.93 12.32 1.37
CA ILE A 139 5.07 11.13 1.33
C ILE A 139 4.16 11.22 2.56
N THR A 140 2.85 11.20 2.36
CA THR A 140 1.88 11.41 3.43
C THR A 140 0.58 10.65 3.19
N ASP A 141 -0.28 10.63 4.22
CA ASP A 141 -1.63 10.05 4.18
C ASP A 141 -1.68 8.57 3.78
N ILE A 142 -0.64 7.79 4.04
CA ILE A 142 -0.69 6.35 3.83
C ILE A 142 -1.64 5.75 4.85
N ARG A 143 -2.73 5.15 4.38
CA ARG A 143 -3.83 4.69 5.22
C ARG A 143 -4.63 3.56 4.60
N LEU A 144 -5.23 2.72 5.45
CA LEU A 144 -6.27 1.79 5.03
C LEU A 144 -7.57 2.58 4.80
N VAL A 145 -8.18 2.38 3.64
CA VAL A 145 -9.45 3.01 3.25
C VAL A 145 -10.62 2.05 3.47
N LYS A 146 -10.43 0.79 3.08
CA LYS A 146 -11.47 -0.22 3.14
C LYS A 146 -10.86 -1.59 3.35
N LYS A 147 -11.56 -2.42 4.11
CA LYS A 147 -11.33 -3.87 4.08
C LYS A 147 -12.66 -4.60 4.17
N THR A 148 -12.79 -5.69 3.45
CA THR A 148 -13.96 -6.57 3.49
C THR A 148 -13.55 -8.04 3.56
N GLY A 149 -14.48 -8.85 4.05
CA GLY A 149 -14.26 -10.28 4.27
C GLY A 149 -13.43 -10.53 5.54
N GLY A 150 -13.86 -11.39 6.38
CA GLY A 150 -13.20 -11.73 7.63
C GLY A 150 -14.16 -11.77 8.80
N VAL A 151 -13.73 -12.47 9.85
CA VAL A 151 -14.57 -12.76 11.01
C VAL A 151 -14.87 -11.55 11.91
N HIS A 152 -14.13 -10.45 11.74
CA HIS A 152 -14.28 -9.21 12.51
C HIS A 152 -15.10 -8.13 11.80
N GLY A 153 -15.76 -8.47 10.68
CA GLY A 153 -16.56 -7.55 9.90
C GLY A 153 -15.77 -6.65 8.96
N ASP A 154 -16.50 -5.84 8.22
CA ASP A 154 -15.97 -4.92 7.24
C ASP A 154 -15.55 -3.60 7.90
N TYR A 155 -14.53 -2.97 7.33
CA TYR A 155 -14.05 -1.65 7.72
C TYR A 155 -14.14 -0.70 6.54
N PHE A 156 -14.69 0.48 6.78
CA PHE A 156 -14.72 1.60 5.86
C PHE A 156 -14.26 2.84 6.62
N ARG A 157 -13.26 3.52 6.09
CA ARG A 157 -12.77 4.77 6.67
C ARG A 157 -13.77 5.88 6.41
N GLU A 158 -14.19 6.58 7.45
CA GLU A 158 -14.91 7.85 7.34
C GLU A 158 -13.89 8.94 6.95
N GLU A 159 -14.20 9.73 5.91
CA GLU A 159 -13.39 10.86 5.46
C GLU A 159 -13.68 12.14 6.28
#